data_523722608be12a43e25e4829ba3bfcf6
#
_entry.id   523722608be12a43e25e4829ba3bfcf6
#
_cell.length_a   1.000
_cell.length_b   1.000
_cell.length_c   1.000
_cell.angle_alpha   90.00
_cell.angle_beta   90.00
_cell.angle_gamma   90.00
#
_symmetry.space_group_name_H-M   'P 1'
#
loop_
_entity.id
_entity.type
_entity.pdbx_description
1 polymer ?
#
loop_
_entity_poly.entity_id
_entity_poly.type
_entity_poly.pdbx_seq_one_letter_code
_entity_poly.pdbx_strand_id
1 'polypeptide(L)'
;VDYKAGDIVVRGGATMVNPDSGKANVGLNGDESAGLQVSVDDNTQLGLNALYFFDKNWAVELLAATPFTHDITVHDKNAVLGVDGVKLAEVTHLPPTISAIYYFDTQSNFKPYVGAGINYTIFFEEEFEAAPKSLGFSDLSLDSSFGLALQVGADYYFDNNWHVNASVRYIDIETDATFKVGGTVNGTADVAIDPMVYSLMIGYKF
;
A
#
# COMPACT_ATOMS: atom_id res chain seq x y z
N VAL A 1 23.20 22.07 0.31
CA VAL A 1 23.03 21.11 1.41
C VAL A 1 23.59 19.76 1.02
N ASP A 2 24.47 19.22 1.83
CA ASP A 2 25.02 17.89 1.62
C ASP A 2 24.65 16.97 2.78
N TYR A 3 24.41 15.72 2.47
CA TYR A 3 24.28 14.69 3.49
C TYR A 3 25.66 14.18 3.91
N LYS A 4 25.73 13.71 5.15
CA LYS A 4 26.97 13.11 5.70
C LYS A 4 26.62 11.94 6.62
N ALA A 5 27.62 11.12 6.90
CA ALA A 5 27.49 10.00 7.82
C ALA A 5 26.95 10.48 9.17
N GLY A 6 25.93 9.77 9.67
CA GLY A 6 25.28 10.06 10.94
C GLY A 6 24.09 11.03 10.84
N ASP A 7 23.83 11.63 9.68
CA ASP A 7 22.65 12.46 9.50
C ASP A 7 21.38 11.62 9.66
N ILE A 8 20.41 12.20 10.38
CA ILE A 8 19.08 11.63 10.56
C ILE A 8 18.07 12.59 9.94
N VAL A 9 17.19 12.05 9.13
CA VAL A 9 16.11 12.80 8.48
C VAL A 9 14.79 12.19 8.94
N VAL A 10 13.86 13.03 9.38
CA VAL A 10 12.51 12.63 9.75
C VAL A 10 11.53 13.43 8.91
N ARG A 11 10.55 12.75 8.32
CA ARG A 11 9.53 13.35 7.46
C ARG A 11 8.15 12.92 7.89
N GLY A 12 7.18 13.81 7.65
CA GLY A 12 5.77 13.51 7.85
C GLY A 12 4.94 14.23 6.79
N GLY A 13 3.85 13.61 6.38
CA GLY A 13 2.96 14.20 5.40
C GLY A 13 1.91 13.25 4.86
N ALA A 14 1.38 13.55 3.70
CA ALA A 14 0.36 12.76 3.05
C ALA A 14 0.98 11.62 2.24
N THR A 15 0.42 10.43 2.43
CA THR A 15 0.78 9.23 1.66
C THR A 15 -0.49 8.60 1.12
N MET A 16 -0.57 8.45 -0.20
CA MET A 16 -1.68 7.82 -0.90
C MET A 16 -1.24 6.47 -1.45
N VAL A 17 -1.95 5.43 -1.05
CA VAL A 17 -1.80 4.09 -1.61
C VAL A 17 -2.87 3.92 -2.68
N ASN A 18 -2.43 3.75 -3.92
CA ASN A 18 -3.28 3.54 -5.08
C ASN A 18 -3.06 2.11 -5.59
N PRO A 19 -3.91 1.15 -5.19
CA PRO A 19 -3.80 -0.24 -5.63
C PRO A 19 -3.96 -0.37 -7.14
N ASP A 20 -3.42 -1.45 -7.70
CA ASP A 20 -3.69 -1.82 -9.08
C ASP A 20 -5.20 -1.97 -9.27
N SER A 21 -5.75 -1.28 -10.27
CA SER A 21 -7.18 -1.30 -10.57
C SER A 21 -7.65 -2.60 -11.22
N GLY A 22 -6.77 -3.58 -11.40
CA GLY A 22 -7.09 -4.91 -11.91
C GLY A 22 -8.13 -5.61 -11.05
N LYS A 23 -9.05 -6.33 -11.71
CA LYS A 23 -10.08 -7.11 -11.04
C LYS A 23 -9.57 -8.52 -10.80
N ALA A 24 -9.78 -9.05 -9.58
CA ALA A 24 -9.47 -10.42 -9.24
C ALA A 24 -10.72 -11.29 -9.34
N ASN A 25 -10.60 -12.48 -9.92
CA ASN A 25 -11.69 -13.44 -10.01
C ASN A 25 -11.98 -14.06 -8.64
N VAL A 26 -13.25 -14.26 -8.36
CA VAL A 26 -13.72 -14.97 -7.16
C VAL A 26 -14.04 -16.41 -7.50
N GLY A 27 -13.38 -17.35 -6.83
CA GLY A 27 -13.69 -18.77 -6.90
C GLY A 27 -14.67 -19.17 -5.80
N LEU A 28 -15.71 -19.89 -6.18
CA LEU A 28 -16.67 -20.51 -5.26
C LEU A 28 -16.43 -22.02 -5.25
N ASN A 29 -15.94 -22.57 -4.13
CA ASN A 29 -15.44 -23.95 -4.05
C ASN A 29 -14.40 -24.29 -5.14
N GLY A 30 -13.54 -23.31 -5.50
CA GLY A 30 -12.54 -23.45 -6.55
C GLY A 30 -13.04 -23.22 -7.97
N ASP A 31 -14.32 -22.91 -8.17
CA ASP A 31 -14.93 -22.62 -9.47
C ASP A 31 -15.12 -21.11 -9.67
N GLU A 32 -14.47 -20.55 -10.70
CA GLU A 32 -14.54 -19.14 -11.05
C GLU A 32 -15.60 -18.84 -12.13
N SER A 33 -16.40 -19.81 -12.54
CA SER A 33 -17.35 -19.69 -13.65
C SER A 33 -18.54 -18.76 -13.34
N ALA A 34 -18.75 -18.38 -12.09
CA ALA A 34 -19.80 -17.43 -11.69
C ALA A 34 -19.60 -16.02 -12.26
N GLY A 35 -18.40 -15.68 -12.71
CA GLY A 35 -18.07 -14.37 -13.26
C GLY A 35 -17.98 -13.26 -12.21
N LEU A 36 -17.84 -13.62 -10.94
CA LEU A 36 -17.63 -12.67 -9.85
C LEU A 36 -16.18 -12.19 -9.81
N GLN A 37 -16.00 -10.90 -9.63
CA GLN A 37 -14.69 -10.26 -9.51
C GLN A 37 -14.71 -9.24 -8.37
N VAL A 38 -13.54 -8.93 -7.81
CA VAL A 38 -13.36 -7.89 -6.80
C VAL A 38 -12.27 -6.91 -7.22
N SER A 39 -12.39 -5.67 -6.76
CA SER A 39 -11.37 -4.63 -6.93
C SER A 39 -11.19 -3.86 -5.62
N VAL A 40 -10.05 -3.16 -5.49
CA VAL A 40 -9.67 -2.42 -4.29
C VAL A 40 -9.47 -0.95 -4.66
N ASP A 41 -10.02 -0.03 -3.85
CA ASP A 41 -9.90 1.42 -4.07
C ASP A 41 -8.59 1.99 -3.48
N ASP A 42 -8.37 3.29 -3.67
CA ASP A 42 -7.25 4.02 -3.07
C ASP A 42 -7.58 4.57 -1.66
N ASN A 43 -6.56 4.99 -0.94
CA ASN A 43 -6.70 5.64 0.35
C ASN A 43 -5.48 6.53 0.65
N THR A 44 -5.72 7.66 1.31
CA THR A 44 -4.67 8.59 1.74
C THR A 44 -4.62 8.67 3.25
N GLN A 45 -3.43 8.56 3.81
CA GLN A 45 -3.18 8.61 5.24
C GLN A 45 -1.95 9.47 5.58
N LEU A 46 -1.75 9.72 6.87
CA LEU A 46 -0.52 10.31 7.38
C LEU A 46 0.62 9.32 7.24
N GLY A 47 1.66 9.70 6.52
CA GLY A 47 2.89 8.94 6.39
C GLY A 47 4.00 9.52 7.27
N LEU A 48 4.82 8.64 7.81
CA LEU A 48 6.01 8.96 8.57
C LEU A 48 7.20 8.21 7.97
N ASN A 49 8.34 8.89 7.91
CA ASN A 49 9.52 8.40 7.23
C ASN A 49 10.75 8.85 8.02
N ALA A 50 11.68 7.94 8.25
CA ALA A 50 12.94 8.23 8.92
C ALA A 50 14.09 7.64 8.12
N LEU A 51 15.16 8.42 7.94
CA LEU A 51 16.37 7.99 7.25
C LEU A 51 17.59 8.16 8.16
N TYR A 52 18.51 7.20 8.05
CA TYR A 52 19.84 7.29 8.63
C TYR A 52 20.89 7.20 7.52
N PHE A 53 21.80 8.16 7.44
CA PHE A 53 22.84 8.23 6.42
C PHE A 53 24.12 7.56 6.88
N PHE A 54 24.63 6.65 6.05
CA PHE A 54 25.94 6.01 6.25
C PHE A 54 27.08 6.85 5.65
N ASP A 55 26.78 7.59 4.59
CA ASP A 55 27.67 8.55 3.96
C ASP A 55 26.84 9.60 3.19
N LYS A 56 27.47 10.37 2.31
CA LYS A 56 26.76 11.42 1.56
C LYS A 56 25.74 10.91 0.54
N ASN A 57 25.81 9.62 0.16
CA ASN A 57 24.98 9.04 -0.91
C ASN A 57 24.03 7.97 -0.40
N TRP A 58 24.41 7.19 0.61
CA TRP A 58 23.67 6.02 1.05
C TRP A 58 22.95 6.24 2.39
N ALA A 59 21.71 5.86 2.40
CA ALA A 59 20.88 5.88 3.61
C ALA A 59 20.02 4.63 3.71
N VAL A 60 19.60 4.30 4.93
CA VAL A 60 18.51 3.36 5.17
C VAL A 60 17.25 4.14 5.54
N GLU A 61 16.13 3.75 4.98
CA GLU A 61 14.82 4.39 5.23
C GLU A 61 13.87 3.41 5.88
N LEU A 62 13.14 3.90 6.90
CA LEU A 62 11.97 3.23 7.43
C LEU A 62 10.74 4.07 7.11
N LEU A 63 9.81 3.50 6.36
CA LEU A 63 8.51 4.11 6.07
C LEU A 63 7.44 3.44 6.91
N ALA A 64 6.66 4.24 7.61
CA ALA A 64 5.45 3.82 8.33
C ALA A 64 4.32 4.81 8.03
N ALA A 65 3.09 4.39 8.27
CA ALA A 65 1.91 5.22 8.09
C ALA A 65 0.85 4.82 9.09
N THR A 66 -0.14 5.70 9.28
CA THR A 66 -1.39 5.29 9.91
C THR A 66 -2.06 4.22 9.05
N PRO A 67 -2.84 3.30 9.63
CA PRO A 67 -3.44 2.22 8.86
C PRO A 67 -4.29 2.73 7.69
N PHE A 68 -4.13 2.08 6.52
CA PHE A 68 -4.93 2.35 5.34
C PHE A 68 -6.16 1.46 5.32
N THR A 69 -7.32 2.06 5.03
CA THR A 69 -8.56 1.32 4.84
C THR A 69 -8.99 1.41 3.38
N HIS A 70 -9.24 0.26 2.78
CA HIS A 70 -9.66 0.16 1.39
C HIS A 70 -11.02 -0.50 1.30
N ASP A 71 -11.85 0.03 0.40
CA ASP A 71 -13.12 -0.59 0.03
C ASP A 71 -12.89 -1.64 -1.04
N ILE A 72 -13.51 -2.80 -0.85
CA ILE A 72 -13.53 -3.87 -1.84
C ILE A 72 -14.88 -3.85 -2.53
N THR A 73 -14.88 -3.70 -3.86
CA THR A 73 -16.09 -3.66 -4.68
C THR A 73 -16.27 -4.98 -5.40
N VAL A 74 -17.48 -5.53 -5.38
CA VAL A 74 -17.84 -6.73 -6.13
C VAL A 74 -18.31 -6.36 -7.54
N HIS A 75 -17.90 -7.16 -8.52
CA HIS A 75 -18.32 -7.06 -9.91
C HIS A 75 -19.04 -8.36 -10.29
N ASP A 76 -20.33 -8.27 -10.55
CA ASP A 76 -21.22 -9.41 -10.83
C ASP A 76 -21.89 -9.23 -12.20
N LYS A 77 -21.11 -9.39 -13.28
CA LYS A 77 -21.56 -9.16 -14.66
C LYS A 77 -22.73 -10.07 -15.06
N ASN A 78 -22.80 -11.27 -14.51
CA ASN A 78 -23.82 -12.25 -14.85
C ASN A 78 -25.03 -12.16 -13.91
N ALA A 79 -25.05 -11.18 -13.02
CA ALA A 79 -26.12 -10.97 -12.05
C ALA A 79 -26.45 -12.22 -11.21
N VAL A 80 -25.43 -13.03 -10.91
CA VAL A 80 -25.58 -14.27 -10.15
C VAL A 80 -26.13 -13.99 -8.75
N LEU A 81 -25.67 -12.89 -8.12
CA LEU A 81 -26.11 -12.45 -6.81
C LEU A 81 -26.88 -11.11 -6.86
N GLY A 82 -26.94 -10.46 -8.03
CA GLY A 82 -27.57 -9.18 -8.18
C GLY A 82 -26.87 -8.01 -7.48
N VAL A 83 -25.54 -8.07 -7.31
CA VAL A 83 -24.76 -7.14 -6.48
C VAL A 83 -23.65 -6.40 -7.24
N ASP A 84 -23.75 -6.29 -8.58
CA ASP A 84 -22.74 -5.63 -9.39
C ASP A 84 -22.51 -4.16 -8.94
N GLY A 85 -21.24 -3.79 -8.73
CA GLY A 85 -20.83 -2.45 -8.31
C GLY A 85 -21.06 -2.16 -6.81
N VAL A 86 -21.51 -3.13 -6.02
CA VAL A 86 -21.75 -2.95 -4.58
C VAL A 86 -20.44 -3.10 -3.81
N LYS A 87 -20.25 -2.25 -2.78
CA LYS A 87 -19.16 -2.40 -1.82
C LYS A 87 -19.32 -3.72 -1.07
N LEU A 88 -18.35 -4.62 -1.23
CA LEU A 88 -18.38 -5.94 -0.62
C LEU A 88 -17.91 -5.92 0.82
N ALA A 89 -16.77 -5.26 1.08
CA ALA A 89 -16.08 -5.29 2.35
C ALA A 89 -15.15 -4.11 2.53
N GLU A 90 -14.67 -3.92 3.75
CA GLU A 90 -13.54 -3.07 4.08
C GLU A 90 -12.39 -3.92 4.59
N VAL A 91 -11.16 -3.56 4.23
CA VAL A 91 -9.94 -4.11 4.80
C VAL A 91 -9.01 -2.99 5.21
N THR A 92 -8.30 -3.17 6.32
CA THR A 92 -7.31 -2.24 6.81
C THR A 92 -5.94 -2.90 6.74
N HIS A 93 -4.91 -2.15 6.33
CA HIS A 93 -3.57 -2.69 6.25
C HIS A 93 -2.51 -1.70 6.75
N LEU A 94 -1.37 -2.25 7.18
CA LEU A 94 -0.15 -1.53 7.52
C LEU A 94 0.98 -2.06 6.64
N PRO A 95 1.57 -1.24 5.76
CA PRO A 95 2.66 -1.64 4.90
C PRO A 95 4.02 -1.05 5.32
N PRO A 96 4.60 -1.42 6.48
CA PRO A 96 5.93 -0.95 6.84
C PRO A 96 6.95 -1.41 5.79
N THR A 97 7.87 -0.49 5.45
CA THR A 97 8.84 -0.71 4.39
C THR A 97 10.23 -0.24 4.83
N ILE A 98 11.23 -1.09 4.66
CA ILE A 98 12.64 -0.77 4.88
C ILE A 98 13.35 -0.76 3.54
N SER A 99 14.06 0.33 3.24
CA SER A 99 14.70 0.52 1.94
C SER A 99 16.13 1.03 2.08
N ALA A 100 16.99 0.63 1.15
CA ALA A 100 18.25 1.28 0.89
C ALA A 100 18.03 2.40 -0.11
N ILE A 101 18.52 3.60 0.19
CA ILE A 101 18.34 4.80 -0.62
C ILE A 101 19.69 5.27 -1.11
N TYR A 102 19.76 5.58 -2.40
CA TYR A 102 20.92 6.19 -3.02
C TYR A 102 20.58 7.60 -3.48
N TYR A 103 21.28 8.59 -2.93
CA TYR A 103 21.18 10.00 -3.33
C TYR A 103 22.23 10.33 -4.37
N PHE A 104 21.80 10.93 -5.48
CA PHE A 104 22.70 11.43 -6.50
C PHE A 104 23.36 12.72 -6.03
N ASP A 105 24.63 12.87 -6.37
CA ASP A 105 25.36 14.10 -6.07
C ASP A 105 24.83 15.25 -6.91
N THR A 106 24.41 16.34 -6.24
CA THR A 106 24.06 17.60 -6.85
C THR A 106 24.71 18.74 -6.09
N GLN A 107 24.99 19.84 -6.77
CA GLN A 107 25.49 21.06 -6.12
C GLN A 107 24.34 22.06 -5.89
N SER A 108 23.19 21.55 -5.50
CA SER A 108 21.99 22.35 -5.28
C SER A 108 21.21 21.86 -4.06
N ASN A 109 20.15 22.57 -3.71
CA ASN A 109 19.21 22.15 -2.67
C ASN A 109 18.24 21.06 -3.14
N PHE A 110 18.24 20.76 -4.42
CA PHE A 110 17.44 19.66 -4.99
C PHE A 110 18.25 18.36 -4.93
N LYS A 111 17.73 17.39 -4.19
CA LYS A 111 18.41 16.11 -3.89
C LYS A 111 17.58 14.93 -4.40
N PRO A 112 17.79 14.49 -5.65
CA PRO A 112 17.08 13.32 -6.17
C PRO A 112 17.69 12.01 -5.66
N TYR A 113 16.85 10.98 -5.57
CA TYR A 113 17.25 9.68 -5.10
C TYR A 113 16.46 8.55 -5.75
N VAL A 114 17.02 7.35 -5.65
CA VAL A 114 16.34 6.09 -5.94
C VAL A 114 16.48 5.16 -4.74
N GLY A 115 15.59 4.20 -4.63
CA GLY A 115 15.65 3.25 -3.53
C GLY A 115 15.05 1.91 -3.86
N ALA A 116 15.50 0.90 -3.13
CA ALA A 116 14.97 -0.45 -3.19
C ALA A 116 14.95 -1.04 -1.78
N GLY A 117 13.91 -1.80 -1.49
CA GLY A 117 13.74 -2.38 -0.18
C GLY A 117 12.72 -3.49 -0.13
N ILE A 118 12.28 -3.77 1.07
CA ILE A 118 11.32 -4.81 1.36
C ILE A 118 10.13 -4.24 2.12
N ASN A 119 8.96 -4.75 1.80
CA ASN A 119 7.69 -4.43 2.44
C ASN A 119 7.14 -5.67 3.12
N TYR A 120 6.60 -5.49 4.31
CA TYR A 120 5.77 -6.49 4.97
C TYR A 120 4.41 -5.86 5.26
N THR A 121 3.36 -6.37 4.62
CA THR A 121 2.01 -5.85 4.76
C THR A 121 1.17 -6.78 5.62
N ILE A 122 0.56 -6.22 6.67
CA ILE A 122 -0.37 -6.93 7.55
C ILE A 122 -1.76 -6.40 7.26
N PHE A 123 -2.71 -7.31 7.05
CA PHE A 123 -4.13 -7.00 6.90
C PHE A 123 -4.86 -7.31 8.20
N PHE A 124 -5.78 -6.42 8.58
CA PHE A 124 -6.61 -6.59 9.77
C PHE A 124 -7.93 -5.82 9.61
N GLU A 125 -8.84 -5.98 10.57
CA GLU A 125 -10.19 -5.38 10.53
C GLU A 125 -10.94 -5.72 9.22
N GLU A 126 -10.76 -6.95 8.72
CA GLU A 126 -11.45 -7.47 7.55
C GLU A 126 -12.92 -7.69 7.91
N GLU A 127 -13.83 -7.00 7.22
CA GLU A 127 -15.26 -7.09 7.50
C GLU A 127 -16.09 -6.87 6.24
N PHE A 128 -17.10 -7.75 6.05
CA PHE A 128 -18.11 -7.56 5.01
C PHE A 128 -19.09 -6.46 5.39
N GLU A 129 -19.59 -5.76 4.38
CA GLU A 129 -20.71 -4.83 4.52
C GLU A 129 -22.04 -5.55 4.86
N ALA A 130 -23.04 -4.79 5.33
CA ALA A 130 -24.31 -5.36 5.74
C ALA A 130 -25.05 -6.11 4.61
N ALA A 131 -25.06 -5.57 3.40
CA ALA A 131 -25.73 -6.22 2.27
C ALA A 131 -25.09 -7.57 1.90
N PRO A 132 -23.76 -7.69 1.73
CA PRO A 132 -23.10 -8.98 1.56
C PRO A 132 -23.34 -9.95 2.73
N LYS A 133 -23.33 -9.48 3.98
CA LYS A 133 -23.65 -10.30 5.14
C LYS A 133 -25.05 -10.89 5.06
N SER A 134 -26.02 -10.13 4.60
CA SER A 134 -27.41 -10.59 4.44
C SER A 134 -27.55 -11.64 3.35
N LEU A 135 -26.60 -11.71 2.39
CA LEU A 135 -26.52 -12.73 1.35
C LEU A 135 -25.73 -13.96 1.81
N GLY A 136 -25.25 -13.99 3.05
CA GLY A 136 -24.53 -15.11 3.64
C GLY A 136 -23.00 -15.01 3.56
N PHE A 137 -22.41 -13.90 3.15
CA PHE A 137 -20.95 -13.69 3.18
C PHE A 137 -20.45 -13.58 4.63
N SER A 138 -19.42 -14.32 4.97
CA SER A 138 -18.82 -14.33 6.31
C SER A 138 -17.37 -14.80 6.28
N ASP A 139 -16.68 -14.66 7.42
CA ASP A 139 -15.32 -15.18 7.66
C ASP A 139 -14.28 -14.68 6.65
N LEU A 140 -14.29 -13.36 6.35
CA LEU A 140 -13.30 -12.74 5.47
C LEU A 140 -11.92 -12.75 6.13
N SER A 141 -10.92 -13.26 5.44
CA SER A 141 -9.53 -13.27 5.86
C SER A 141 -8.59 -12.99 4.67
N LEU A 142 -7.57 -12.15 4.90
CA LEU A 142 -6.53 -11.84 3.93
C LEU A 142 -5.16 -12.20 4.50
N ASP A 143 -4.33 -12.88 3.71
CA ASP A 143 -2.98 -13.26 4.10
C ASP A 143 -2.05 -12.05 4.11
N SER A 144 -1.07 -12.06 5.04
CA SER A 144 0.01 -11.07 5.05
C SER A 144 0.88 -11.19 3.80
N SER A 145 1.46 -10.08 3.37
CA SER A 145 2.32 -10.01 2.18
C SER A 145 3.73 -9.56 2.54
N PHE A 146 4.72 -10.19 1.90
CA PHE A 146 6.12 -9.80 1.96
C PHE A 146 6.64 -9.64 0.53
N GLY A 147 7.13 -8.46 0.17
CA GLY A 147 7.52 -8.19 -1.21
C GLY A 147 8.55 -7.10 -1.37
N LEU A 148 8.94 -6.88 -2.62
CA LEU A 148 9.90 -5.88 -3.04
C LEU A 148 9.25 -4.50 -3.10
N ALA A 149 9.99 -3.46 -2.71
CA ALA A 149 9.60 -2.07 -2.87
C ALA A 149 10.67 -1.31 -3.65
N LEU A 150 10.25 -0.55 -4.64
CA LEU A 150 11.12 0.31 -5.44
C LEU A 150 10.61 1.75 -5.34
N GLN A 151 11.52 2.73 -5.32
CA GLN A 151 11.11 4.12 -5.25
C GLN A 151 12.04 5.07 -6.00
N VAL A 152 11.46 6.18 -6.42
CA VAL A 152 12.17 7.37 -6.88
C VAL A 152 11.59 8.58 -6.15
N GLY A 153 12.42 9.55 -5.86
CA GLY A 153 11.96 10.75 -5.19
C GLY A 153 12.99 11.85 -5.19
N ALA A 154 12.64 12.95 -4.55
CA ALA A 154 13.55 14.08 -4.39
C ALA A 154 13.21 14.88 -3.14
N ASP A 155 14.26 15.45 -2.55
CA ASP A 155 14.17 16.44 -1.49
C ASP A 155 14.52 17.82 -2.05
N TYR A 156 13.79 18.85 -1.63
CA TYR A 156 14.14 20.24 -1.88
C TYR A 156 14.28 20.97 -0.55
N TYR A 157 15.49 21.45 -0.27
CA TYR A 157 15.81 22.14 1.00
C TYR A 157 15.55 23.63 0.89
N PHE A 158 14.83 24.18 1.88
CA PHE A 158 14.62 25.62 2.05
C PHE A 158 15.78 26.26 2.80
N ASP A 159 16.38 25.51 3.71
CA ASP A 159 17.57 25.88 4.48
C ASP A 159 18.44 24.62 4.70
N ASN A 160 19.31 24.61 5.67
CA ASN A 160 20.17 23.45 5.93
C ASN A 160 19.46 22.27 6.59
N ASN A 161 18.21 22.43 7.03
CA ASN A 161 17.50 21.45 7.82
C ASN A 161 16.13 21.11 7.24
N TRP A 162 15.31 22.11 6.95
CA TRP A 162 13.94 21.92 6.49
C TRP A 162 13.86 21.68 4.98
N HIS A 163 13.05 20.73 4.59
CA HIS A 163 12.82 20.39 3.19
C HIS A 163 11.42 19.86 2.94
N VAL A 164 11.02 19.90 1.67
CA VAL A 164 9.89 19.11 1.17
C VAL A 164 10.41 17.88 0.45
N ASN A 165 9.64 16.81 0.51
CA ASN A 165 9.92 15.54 -0.15
C ASN A 165 8.73 15.14 -1.01
N ALA A 166 9.00 14.68 -2.21
CA ALA A 166 8.04 14.02 -3.05
C ALA A 166 8.60 12.68 -3.51
N SER A 167 7.80 11.63 -3.46
CA SER A 167 8.23 10.30 -3.87
C SER A 167 7.11 9.51 -4.52
N VAL A 168 7.52 8.57 -5.36
CA VAL A 168 6.66 7.56 -5.97
C VAL A 168 7.28 6.21 -5.67
N ARG A 169 6.49 5.28 -5.13
CA ARG A 169 6.90 3.92 -4.81
C ARG A 169 6.02 2.91 -5.53
N TYR A 170 6.64 1.83 -5.97
CA TYR A 170 5.95 0.61 -6.34
C TYR A 170 6.22 -0.42 -5.26
N ILE A 171 5.17 -1.08 -4.76
CA ILE A 171 5.30 -2.11 -3.74
C ILE A 171 4.61 -3.37 -4.22
N ASP A 172 5.33 -4.49 -4.20
CA ASP A 172 4.74 -5.79 -4.50
C ASP A 172 3.94 -6.25 -3.27
N ILE A 173 2.62 -6.16 -3.37
CA ILE A 173 1.68 -6.61 -2.33
C ILE A 173 0.66 -7.52 -2.98
N GLU A 174 0.67 -8.79 -2.57
CA GLU A 174 -0.30 -9.79 -3.00
C GLU A 174 -0.90 -10.47 -1.78
N THR A 175 -2.19 -10.78 -1.84
CA THR A 175 -2.87 -11.50 -0.76
C THR A 175 -3.92 -12.44 -1.32
N ASP A 176 -4.11 -13.57 -0.63
CA ASP A 176 -5.21 -14.48 -0.89
C ASP A 176 -6.34 -14.16 0.09
N ALA A 177 -7.47 -13.74 -0.47
CA ALA A 177 -8.69 -13.52 0.30
C ALA A 177 -9.48 -14.81 0.37
N THR A 178 -9.93 -15.19 1.56
CA THR A 178 -10.79 -16.33 1.80
C THR A 178 -12.02 -15.89 2.58
N PHE A 179 -13.16 -16.52 2.26
CA PHE A 179 -14.43 -16.23 2.94
C PHE A 179 -15.40 -17.39 2.75
N LYS A 180 -16.57 -17.31 3.38
CA LYS A 180 -17.65 -18.26 3.23
C LYS A 180 -18.92 -17.59 2.74
N VAL A 181 -19.68 -18.31 1.93
CA VAL A 181 -21.02 -17.91 1.47
C VAL A 181 -22.03 -18.93 1.99
N GLY A 182 -22.99 -18.48 2.79
CA GLY A 182 -24.00 -19.34 3.41
C GLY A 182 -23.44 -20.34 4.44
N GLY A 183 -22.19 -20.15 4.89
CA GLY A 183 -21.52 -21.01 5.87
C GLY A 183 -20.99 -22.34 5.32
N THR A 184 -21.29 -22.69 4.06
CA THR A 184 -20.90 -23.98 3.45
C THR A 184 -20.06 -23.84 2.17
N VAL A 185 -20.23 -22.76 1.41
CA VAL A 185 -19.47 -22.50 0.20
C VAL A 185 -18.21 -21.70 0.54
N ASN A 186 -17.03 -22.18 0.13
CA ASN A 186 -15.77 -21.51 0.31
C ASN A 186 -15.52 -20.57 -0.87
N GLY A 187 -15.38 -19.26 -0.59
CA GLY A 187 -14.99 -18.27 -1.57
C GLY A 187 -13.48 -17.97 -1.47
N THR A 188 -12.83 -17.79 -2.61
CA THR A 188 -11.43 -17.43 -2.72
C THR A 188 -11.21 -16.38 -3.78
N ALA A 189 -10.21 -15.49 -3.56
CA ALA A 189 -9.76 -14.54 -4.56
C ALA A 189 -8.27 -14.28 -4.35
N ASP A 190 -7.48 -14.41 -5.42
CA ASP A 190 -6.08 -13.98 -5.44
C ASP A 190 -6.05 -12.48 -5.80
N VAL A 191 -5.68 -11.65 -4.84
CA VAL A 191 -5.69 -10.19 -5.01
C VAL A 191 -4.28 -9.67 -5.10
N ALA A 192 -3.89 -9.18 -6.27
CA ALA A 192 -2.67 -8.42 -6.47
C ALA A 192 -2.99 -6.95 -6.22
N ILE A 193 -2.56 -6.40 -5.09
CA ILE A 193 -2.75 -5.00 -4.76
C ILE A 193 -1.72 -4.15 -5.51
N ASP A 194 -0.45 -4.57 -5.49
CA ASP A 194 0.68 -3.99 -6.22
C ASP A 194 0.57 -2.47 -6.37
N PRO A 195 0.46 -1.72 -5.25
CA PRO A 195 0.10 -0.32 -5.32
C PRO A 195 1.23 0.54 -5.81
N MET A 196 0.85 1.65 -6.47
CA MET A 196 1.69 2.83 -6.54
C MET A 196 1.43 3.67 -5.29
N VAL A 197 2.49 4.11 -4.63
CA VAL A 197 2.41 4.91 -3.41
C VAL A 197 3.01 6.28 -3.68
N TYR A 198 2.18 7.30 -3.57
CA TYR A 198 2.56 8.70 -3.79
C TYR A 198 2.65 9.39 -2.44
N SER A 199 3.76 10.08 -2.18
CA SER A 199 3.95 10.79 -0.92
C SER A 199 4.41 12.22 -1.16
N LEU A 200 3.88 13.13 -0.35
CA LEU A 200 4.31 14.51 -0.25
C LEU A 200 4.50 14.83 1.23
N MET A 201 5.74 15.13 1.62
CA MET A 201 6.11 15.26 3.02
C MET A 201 6.93 16.50 3.27
N ILE A 202 6.93 16.95 4.52
CA ILE A 202 7.85 17.93 5.06
C ILE A 202 8.82 17.18 5.97
N GLY A 203 10.10 17.51 5.86
CA GLY A 203 11.14 16.85 6.61
C GLY A 203 12.11 17.80 7.29
N TYR A 204 12.80 17.24 8.26
CA TYR A 204 13.85 17.92 9.01
C TYR A 204 15.08 17.03 9.08
N LYS A 205 16.24 17.60 8.75
CA LYS A 205 17.54 16.94 8.88
C LYS A 205 18.19 17.39 10.19
N PHE A 206 18.45 16.42 11.05
CA PHE A 206 19.18 16.63 12.30
C PHE A 206 20.69 16.57 12.12
#